data_36029028977c5b1315f0873819f0323b
#
_entry.id   36029028977c5b1315f0873819f0323b
#
_cell.length_a   1.000
_cell.length_b   1.000
_cell.length_c   1.000
_cell.angle_alpha   90.00
_cell.angle_beta   90.00
_cell.angle_gamma   90.00
#
_symmetry.space_group_name_H-M   'P 1'
#
loop_
_entity.id
_entity.type
_entity.pdbx_description
1 polymer ?
#
loop_
_entity_poly.entity_id
_entity_poly.type
_entity_poly.pdbx_seq_one_letter_code
_entity_poly.pdbx_strand_id
1 'polypeptide(L)'
;RRAELIEAYQQKRRPGPDAPWKTSCGYPLLTWTDGAQVQQKSIPLDTAARNVQTVRLTTEELPDFLSQKMQAGGCAGVIVNTVRKAQEVAQRLRQVLPEKEVQVFHAQFLMPDRAAREQELMRRIGKHSTAAERDGLIVVGTQVLEQSLDVDFDVMVTELCPMDLLLQ
;
A
#
# COMPACT_ATOMS: atom_id res chain seq x y z
N ARG A 1 -9.67 -19.70 10.21
CA ARG A 1 -8.63 -18.99 10.99
C ARG A 1 -9.18 -18.31 12.24
N ARG A 2 -10.22 -17.41 12.17
CA ARG A 2 -10.78 -16.71 13.36
C ARG A 2 -11.30 -17.68 14.41
N ALA A 3 -12.08 -18.69 14.00
CA ALA A 3 -12.61 -19.71 14.89
C ALA A 3 -11.51 -20.53 15.57
N GLU A 4 -10.52 -20.95 14.81
CA GLU A 4 -9.35 -21.70 15.31
C GLU A 4 -8.55 -20.93 16.37
N LEU A 5 -8.36 -19.62 16.15
CA LEU A 5 -7.66 -18.76 17.10
C LEU A 5 -8.41 -18.64 18.43
N ILE A 6 -9.72 -18.43 18.38
CA ILE A 6 -10.57 -18.32 19.57
C ILE A 6 -10.66 -19.67 20.31
N GLU A 7 -10.83 -20.76 19.58
CA GLU A 7 -10.86 -22.11 20.14
C GLU A 7 -9.53 -22.49 20.80
N ALA A 8 -8.39 -22.13 20.19
CA ALA A 8 -7.07 -22.33 20.78
C ALA A 8 -6.89 -21.53 22.09
N TYR A 9 -7.39 -20.29 22.14
CA TYR A 9 -7.33 -19.46 23.34
C TYR A 9 -8.24 -20.00 24.47
N GLN A 10 -9.42 -20.54 24.15
CA GLN A 10 -10.39 -21.02 25.13
C GLN A 10 -10.09 -22.40 25.74
N GLN A 11 -9.01 -23.06 25.44
CA GLN A 11 -8.46 -24.36 25.88
C GLN A 11 -9.43 -25.41 26.46
N LYS A 12 -10.62 -25.08 26.95
CA LYS A 12 -11.54 -25.92 27.73
C LYS A 12 -12.96 -26.03 27.23
N ARG A 13 -13.44 -25.19 26.32
CA ARG A 13 -14.80 -25.27 25.77
C ARG A 13 -14.77 -24.97 24.29
N ARG A 14 -14.94 -25.98 23.47
CA ARG A 14 -15.24 -25.80 22.05
C ARG A 14 -16.70 -25.34 21.93
N PRO A 15 -16.99 -24.15 21.40
CA PRO A 15 -18.35 -23.81 21.01
C PRO A 15 -18.86 -24.89 20.05
N GLY A 16 -20.14 -25.22 20.13
CA GLY A 16 -20.75 -26.16 19.19
C GLY A 16 -20.49 -25.76 17.72
N PRO A 17 -20.60 -26.68 16.77
CA PRO A 17 -20.31 -26.45 15.37
C PRO A 17 -21.11 -25.28 14.77
N ASP A 18 -22.27 -24.97 15.30
CA ASP A 18 -23.27 -24.02 14.78
C ASP A 18 -23.25 -22.65 15.50
N ALA A 19 -22.17 -22.30 16.20
CA ALA A 19 -22.11 -21.01 16.87
C ALA A 19 -22.13 -19.83 15.85
N PRO A 20 -23.11 -18.90 15.92
CA PRO A 20 -23.32 -17.85 14.91
C PRO A 20 -22.07 -16.96 14.65
N TRP A 21 -21.23 -16.77 15.67
CA TRP A 21 -20.02 -15.97 15.54
C TRP A 21 -18.98 -16.58 14.59
N LYS A 22 -19.03 -17.89 14.30
CA LYS A 22 -18.10 -18.57 13.39
C LYS A 22 -18.35 -18.18 11.93
N THR A 23 -19.60 -17.97 11.57
CA THR A 23 -20.06 -17.69 10.20
C THR A 23 -20.30 -16.21 9.93
N SER A 24 -20.22 -15.35 10.96
CA SER A 24 -20.40 -13.92 10.79
C SER A 24 -19.37 -13.33 9.81
N CYS A 25 -19.86 -12.66 8.76
CA CYS A 25 -19.06 -12.04 7.68
C CYS A 25 -19.01 -10.51 7.78
N GLY A 26 -19.47 -9.92 8.89
CA GLY A 26 -19.41 -8.47 9.09
C GLY A 26 -17.98 -7.95 8.98
N TYR A 27 -17.81 -6.74 8.44
CA TYR A 27 -16.52 -6.05 8.35
C TYR A 27 -16.71 -4.54 8.55
N PRO A 28 -15.91 -3.88 9.38
CA PRO A 28 -15.00 -4.45 10.38
C PRO A 28 -15.78 -5.16 11.52
N LEU A 29 -15.25 -6.29 11.96
CA LEU A 29 -15.86 -7.09 13.02
C LEU A 29 -14.86 -7.38 14.13
N LEU A 30 -15.10 -6.82 15.30
CA LEU A 30 -14.38 -7.18 16.51
C LEU A 30 -14.97 -8.46 17.09
N THR A 31 -14.11 -9.44 17.35
CA THR A 31 -14.51 -10.70 18.01
C THR A 31 -13.58 -10.93 19.20
N TRP A 32 -14.15 -11.12 20.39
CA TRP A 32 -13.37 -11.38 21.60
C TRP A 32 -14.06 -12.42 22.49
N THR A 33 -13.37 -12.89 23.50
CA THR A 33 -13.91 -13.80 24.50
C THR A 33 -13.47 -13.36 25.89
N ASP A 34 -14.36 -13.48 26.86
CA ASP A 34 -14.10 -13.32 28.30
C ASP A 34 -13.73 -14.64 28.99
N GLY A 35 -13.49 -15.70 28.21
CA GLY A 35 -13.23 -17.05 28.68
C GLY A 35 -14.49 -17.93 28.84
N ALA A 36 -15.68 -17.33 28.92
CA ALA A 36 -16.95 -18.05 29.03
C ALA A 36 -17.74 -18.01 27.72
N GLN A 37 -17.84 -16.85 27.11
CA GLN A 37 -18.61 -16.62 25.89
C GLN A 37 -17.79 -15.88 24.84
N VAL A 38 -18.15 -16.10 23.57
CA VAL A 38 -17.61 -15.32 22.45
C VAL A 38 -18.59 -14.21 22.12
N GLN A 39 -18.07 -13.00 22.12
CA GLN A 39 -18.83 -11.79 21.80
C GLN A 39 -18.34 -11.19 20.47
N GLN A 40 -19.25 -10.53 19.78
CA GLN A 40 -18.94 -9.83 18.53
C GLN A 40 -19.57 -8.45 18.52
N LYS A 41 -18.84 -7.50 17.96
CA LYS A 41 -19.32 -6.13 17.72
C LYS A 41 -18.91 -5.71 16.33
N SER A 42 -19.88 -5.33 15.51
CA SER A 42 -19.60 -4.63 14.25
C SER A 42 -19.20 -3.19 14.57
N ILE A 43 -18.12 -2.73 13.96
CA ILE A 43 -17.66 -1.35 14.08
C ILE A 43 -18.26 -0.59 12.91
N PRO A 44 -19.03 0.49 13.14
CA PRO A 44 -19.50 1.31 12.03
C PRO A 44 -18.27 1.86 11.28
N LEU A 45 -18.24 1.65 9.97
CA LEU A 45 -17.28 2.35 9.13
C LEU A 45 -17.66 3.83 9.11
N ASP A 46 -16.69 4.69 9.33
CA ASP A 46 -16.82 6.10 8.96
C ASP A 46 -16.82 6.13 7.41
N THR A 47 -18.03 6.13 6.85
CA THR A 47 -18.29 5.94 5.43
C THR A 47 -18.10 7.23 4.64
N ALA A 48 -16.98 7.90 4.81
CA ALA A 48 -16.43 8.68 3.72
C ALA A 48 -15.91 7.68 2.69
N ALA A 49 -16.80 7.18 1.83
CA ALA A 49 -16.46 6.23 0.78
C ALA A 49 -15.38 6.86 -0.10
N ARG A 50 -14.13 6.42 0.06
CA ARG A 50 -13.05 6.79 -0.86
C ARG A 50 -13.32 6.07 -2.17
N ASN A 51 -13.70 6.82 -3.18
CA ASN A 51 -13.84 6.28 -4.53
C ASN A 51 -12.44 6.15 -5.14
N VAL A 52 -11.97 4.92 -5.30
CA VAL A 52 -10.73 4.62 -6.02
C VAL A 52 -11.09 4.27 -7.45
N GLN A 53 -10.58 5.05 -8.39
CA GLN A 53 -10.72 4.77 -9.82
C GLN A 53 -9.51 3.95 -10.28
N THR A 54 -9.74 2.75 -10.79
CA THR A 54 -8.69 1.90 -11.37
C THR A 54 -8.70 2.00 -12.89
N VAL A 55 -7.51 2.17 -13.47
CA VAL A 55 -7.29 2.26 -14.92
C VAL A 55 -6.21 1.25 -15.31
N ARG A 56 -6.40 0.54 -16.42
CA ARG A 56 -5.34 -0.31 -16.99
C ARG A 56 -4.48 0.51 -17.92
N LEU A 57 -3.17 0.37 -17.79
CA LEU A 57 -2.16 1.06 -18.58
C LEU A 57 -1.18 0.07 -19.18
N THR A 58 -0.69 0.38 -20.36
CA THR A 58 0.53 -0.24 -20.89
C THR A 58 1.76 0.50 -20.38
N THR A 59 2.93 -0.12 -20.51
CA THR A 59 4.20 0.53 -20.13
C THR A 59 4.49 1.76 -20.99
N GLU A 60 4.01 1.76 -22.23
CA GLU A 60 4.14 2.87 -23.19
C GLU A 60 3.35 4.10 -22.77
N GLU A 61 2.17 3.91 -22.24
CA GLU A 61 1.24 4.98 -21.81
C GLU A 61 1.61 5.59 -20.44
N LEU A 62 2.49 4.92 -19.68
CA LEU A 62 2.83 5.33 -18.32
C LEU A 62 3.36 6.78 -18.21
N PRO A 63 4.28 7.26 -19.06
CA PRO A 63 4.77 8.64 -18.96
C PRO A 63 3.67 9.67 -19.18
N ASP A 64 2.84 9.49 -20.20
CA ASP A 64 1.74 10.40 -20.54
C ASP A 64 0.68 10.43 -19.42
N PHE A 65 0.36 9.26 -18.87
CA PHE A 65 -0.54 9.14 -17.74
C PHE A 65 -0.03 9.90 -16.50
N LEU A 66 1.24 9.69 -16.14
CA LEU A 66 1.84 10.39 -15.00
C LEU A 66 1.92 11.90 -15.23
N SER A 67 2.32 12.34 -16.43
CA SER A 67 2.33 13.74 -16.81
C SER A 67 0.96 14.38 -16.62
N GLN A 68 -0.10 13.74 -17.12
CA GLN A 68 -1.48 14.22 -17.00
C GLN A 68 -1.95 14.27 -15.53
N LYS A 69 -1.74 13.20 -14.78
CA LYS A 69 -2.21 13.09 -13.39
C LYS A 69 -1.47 14.02 -12.42
N MET A 70 -0.22 14.36 -12.72
CA MET A 70 0.62 15.22 -11.91
C MET A 70 0.66 16.67 -12.41
N GLN A 71 -0.24 17.08 -13.29
CA GLN A 71 -0.33 18.48 -13.78
C GLN A 71 -0.66 19.48 -12.66
N ALA A 72 -1.50 19.07 -11.72
CA ALA A 72 -1.89 19.88 -10.56
C ALA A 72 -0.89 19.79 -9.39
N GLY A 73 0.27 19.16 -9.60
CA GLY A 73 1.23 18.84 -8.55
C GLY A 73 1.06 17.45 -7.95
N GLY A 74 1.74 17.21 -6.83
CA GLY A 74 1.69 15.94 -6.12
C GLY A 74 2.81 14.96 -6.47
N CYS A 75 2.73 13.73 -5.95
CA CYS A 75 3.72 12.68 -6.13
C CYS A 75 3.11 11.37 -6.63
N ALA A 76 3.93 10.57 -7.30
CA ALA A 76 3.52 9.27 -7.81
C ALA A 76 4.42 8.14 -7.34
N GLY A 77 3.80 7.00 -7.00
CA GLY A 77 4.46 5.72 -6.77
C GLY A 77 4.26 4.79 -7.97
N VAL A 78 5.35 4.19 -8.44
CA VAL A 78 5.32 3.18 -9.51
C VAL A 78 5.95 1.91 -8.99
N ILE A 79 5.13 0.87 -8.79
CA ILE A 79 5.55 -0.40 -8.21
C ILE A 79 5.63 -1.46 -9.30
N VAL A 80 6.79 -2.06 -9.43
CA VAL A 80 7.06 -3.12 -10.41
C VAL A 80 7.62 -4.36 -9.72
N ASN A 81 7.52 -5.51 -10.37
CA ASN A 81 7.83 -6.78 -9.74
C ASN A 81 9.33 -7.09 -9.65
N THR A 82 10.19 -6.41 -10.40
CA THR A 82 11.63 -6.67 -10.40
C THR A 82 12.47 -5.39 -10.33
N VAL A 83 13.64 -5.48 -9.70
CA VAL A 83 14.61 -4.38 -9.62
C VAL A 83 15.05 -3.91 -11.00
N ARG A 84 15.32 -4.84 -11.92
CA ARG A 84 15.70 -4.52 -13.30
C ARG A 84 14.63 -3.65 -13.97
N LYS A 85 13.37 -4.04 -13.86
CA LYS A 85 12.25 -3.28 -14.44
C LYS A 85 12.09 -1.91 -13.77
N ALA A 86 12.30 -1.82 -12.45
CA ALA A 86 12.30 -0.53 -11.76
C ALA A 86 13.35 0.43 -12.33
N GLN A 87 14.56 -0.06 -12.61
CA GLN A 87 15.63 0.72 -13.21
C GLN A 87 15.30 1.15 -14.66
N GLU A 88 14.79 0.22 -15.49
CA GLU A 88 14.38 0.49 -16.88
C GLU A 88 13.25 1.54 -16.93
N VAL A 89 12.21 1.39 -16.11
CA VAL A 89 11.10 2.35 -16.01
C VAL A 89 11.58 3.72 -15.54
N ALA A 90 12.39 3.77 -14.49
CA ALA A 90 12.92 5.03 -13.99
C ALA A 90 13.81 5.74 -15.01
N GLN A 91 14.65 5.02 -15.75
CA GLN A 91 15.46 5.58 -16.82
C GLN A 91 14.59 6.20 -17.92
N ARG A 92 13.55 5.48 -18.35
CA ARG A 92 12.61 5.99 -19.35
C ARG A 92 11.85 7.22 -18.88
N LEU A 93 11.35 7.21 -17.63
CA LEU A 93 10.65 8.38 -17.06
C LEU A 93 11.55 9.61 -17.00
N ARG A 94 12.82 9.49 -16.59
CA ARG A 94 13.79 10.59 -16.60
C ARG A 94 14.05 11.17 -17.98
N GLN A 95 13.98 10.34 -19.03
CA GLN A 95 14.16 10.80 -20.42
C GLN A 95 12.94 11.54 -20.96
N VAL A 96 11.73 11.07 -20.62
CA VAL A 96 10.47 11.59 -21.17
C VAL A 96 9.92 12.74 -20.32
N LEU A 97 10.15 12.72 -19.01
CA LEU A 97 9.67 13.72 -18.04
C LEU A 97 10.86 14.40 -17.31
N PRO A 98 11.72 15.14 -18.01
CA PRO A 98 12.92 15.72 -17.41
C PRO A 98 12.65 16.77 -16.33
N GLU A 99 11.42 17.33 -16.29
CA GLU A 99 10.98 18.28 -15.27
C GLU A 99 10.54 17.59 -13.97
N LYS A 100 10.38 16.27 -13.98
CA LYS A 100 10.00 15.48 -12.80
C LYS A 100 11.23 14.86 -12.15
N GLU A 101 11.22 14.82 -10.83
CA GLU A 101 12.27 14.12 -10.07
C GLU A 101 11.92 12.62 -9.99
N VAL A 102 12.74 11.76 -10.59
CA VAL A 102 12.51 10.31 -10.57
C VAL A 102 13.53 9.63 -9.67
N GLN A 103 13.07 9.08 -8.56
CA GLN A 103 13.87 8.29 -7.63
C GLN A 103 13.59 6.78 -7.79
N VAL A 104 14.61 5.95 -7.53
CA VAL A 104 14.49 4.48 -7.54
C VAL A 104 14.66 3.96 -6.12
N PHE A 105 13.76 3.06 -5.70
CA PHE A 105 13.81 2.43 -4.40
C PHE A 105 13.62 0.90 -4.49
N HIS A 106 14.63 0.13 -4.09
CA HIS A 106 14.59 -1.33 -4.11
C HIS A 106 15.48 -1.95 -3.02
N ALA A 107 15.36 -3.24 -2.78
CA ALA A 107 16.04 -3.96 -1.71
C ALA A 107 17.57 -4.12 -1.89
N GLN A 108 18.11 -3.87 -3.08
CA GLN A 108 19.54 -4.10 -3.38
C GLN A 108 20.48 -2.93 -3.02
N PHE A 109 19.96 -1.90 -2.34
CA PHE A 109 20.84 -0.86 -1.79
C PHE A 109 21.62 -1.38 -0.58
N LEU A 110 22.85 -0.90 -0.42
CA LEU A 110 23.63 -1.11 0.81
C LEU A 110 22.88 -0.53 2.01
N MET A 111 22.98 -1.18 3.16
CA MET A 111 22.22 -0.80 4.36
C MET A 111 22.28 0.67 4.75
N PRO A 112 23.45 1.33 4.76
CA PRO A 112 23.53 2.77 5.07
C PRO A 112 22.80 3.64 4.04
N ASP A 113 22.97 3.35 2.75
CA ASP A 113 22.33 4.10 1.66
C ASP A 113 20.81 3.91 1.67
N ARG A 114 20.37 2.70 2.03
CA ARG A 114 18.95 2.40 2.17
C ARG A 114 18.31 3.22 3.28
N ALA A 115 18.89 3.24 4.47
CA ALA A 115 18.36 3.99 5.61
C ALA A 115 18.26 5.51 5.31
N ALA A 116 19.28 6.08 4.67
CA ALA A 116 19.25 7.48 4.27
C ALA A 116 18.15 7.79 3.25
N ARG A 117 17.93 6.90 2.26
CA ARG A 117 16.86 7.03 1.27
C ARG A 117 15.47 6.86 1.87
N GLU A 118 15.30 5.91 2.78
CA GLU A 118 14.05 5.72 3.53
C GLU A 118 13.71 6.99 4.32
N GLN A 119 14.66 7.53 5.04
CA GLN A 119 14.48 8.77 5.81
C GLN A 119 14.11 9.95 4.91
N GLU A 120 14.76 10.11 3.76
CA GLU A 120 14.45 11.18 2.81
C GLU A 120 13.05 11.00 2.19
N LEU A 121 12.66 9.78 1.82
CA LEU A 121 11.32 9.50 1.34
C LEU A 121 10.26 9.79 2.42
N MET A 122 10.48 9.34 3.65
CA MET A 122 9.58 9.62 4.76
C MET A 122 9.44 11.11 5.04
N ARG A 123 10.50 11.89 4.89
CA ARG A 123 10.45 13.34 5.02
C ARG A 123 9.61 13.97 3.93
N ARG A 124 9.77 13.54 2.67
CA ARG A 124 9.14 14.16 1.49
C ARG A 124 7.69 13.74 1.26
N ILE A 125 7.37 12.45 1.50
CA ILE A 125 6.05 11.87 1.18
C ILE A 125 5.44 11.08 2.35
N GLY A 126 5.98 11.23 3.56
CA GLY A 126 5.39 10.66 4.77
C GLY A 126 4.23 11.52 5.29
N LYS A 127 3.61 11.05 6.35
CA LYS A 127 2.39 11.62 6.96
C LYS A 127 2.43 13.13 7.27
N HIS A 128 3.62 13.69 7.48
CA HIS A 128 3.80 15.11 7.85
C HIS A 128 4.37 15.95 6.71
N SER A 129 4.50 15.39 5.50
CA SER A 129 5.00 16.11 4.34
C SER A 129 4.04 17.19 3.87
N THR A 130 4.59 18.28 3.36
CA THR A 130 3.82 19.35 2.74
C THR A 130 3.62 19.10 1.24
N ALA A 131 2.62 19.78 0.65
CA ALA A 131 2.37 19.68 -0.79
C ALA A 131 3.61 20.09 -1.62
N ALA A 132 4.37 21.09 -1.18
CA ALA A 132 5.56 21.55 -1.88
C ALA A 132 6.74 20.54 -1.84
N GLU A 133 6.89 19.78 -0.75
CA GLU A 133 7.95 18.77 -0.62
C GLU A 133 7.73 17.55 -1.51
N ARG A 134 6.48 17.20 -1.77
CA ARG A 134 6.09 16.03 -2.56
C ARG A 134 5.91 16.34 -4.04
N ASP A 135 5.81 17.61 -4.40
CA ASP A 135 5.50 18.03 -5.76
C ASP A 135 6.55 17.57 -6.78
N GLY A 136 6.06 17.00 -7.88
CA GLY A 136 6.89 16.53 -8.98
C GLY A 136 7.72 15.29 -8.74
N LEU A 137 7.60 14.64 -7.56
CA LEU A 137 8.35 13.43 -7.23
C LEU A 137 7.66 12.17 -7.77
N ILE A 138 8.41 11.37 -8.49
CA ILE A 138 8.03 10.02 -8.92
C ILE A 138 8.98 9.01 -8.28
N VAL A 139 8.45 8.09 -7.50
CA VAL A 139 9.22 7.01 -6.87
C VAL A 139 8.94 5.71 -7.58
N VAL A 140 9.95 5.12 -8.21
CA VAL A 140 9.84 3.82 -8.88
C VAL A 140 10.49 2.76 -8.00
N GLY A 141 9.74 1.72 -7.63
CA GLY A 141 10.26 0.71 -6.72
C GLY A 141 9.67 -0.68 -6.92
N THR A 142 10.06 -1.58 -6.04
CA THR A 142 9.47 -2.91 -5.92
C THR A 142 8.58 -2.95 -4.67
N GLN A 143 8.01 -4.11 -4.35
CA GLN A 143 7.14 -4.31 -3.17
C GLN A 143 7.75 -3.84 -1.84
N VAL A 144 9.06 -3.63 -1.78
CA VAL A 144 9.72 -3.04 -0.60
C VAL A 144 9.21 -1.63 -0.30
N LEU A 145 8.75 -0.90 -1.31
CA LEU A 145 8.19 0.44 -1.15
C LEU A 145 6.90 0.43 -0.33
N GLU A 146 6.08 -0.61 -0.48
CA GLU A 146 4.82 -0.79 0.25
C GLU A 146 5.04 -1.31 1.68
N GLN A 147 5.99 -2.23 1.85
CA GLN A 147 6.15 -2.97 3.11
C GLN A 147 6.99 -2.25 4.16
N SER A 148 7.87 -1.33 3.73
CA SER A 148 8.89 -0.74 4.60
C SER A 148 8.62 0.70 4.99
N LEU A 149 7.69 1.39 4.32
CA LEU A 149 7.53 2.85 4.45
C LEU A 149 6.05 3.22 4.66
N ASP A 150 5.82 4.09 5.63
CA ASP A 150 4.51 4.74 5.83
C ASP A 150 4.48 6.02 4.95
N VAL A 151 4.32 5.81 3.66
CA VAL A 151 4.29 6.87 2.64
C VAL A 151 2.93 6.92 1.95
N ASP A 152 2.54 8.11 1.51
CA ASP A 152 1.27 8.36 0.86
C ASP A 152 1.50 8.98 -0.52
N PHE A 153 1.02 8.33 -1.56
CA PHE A 153 1.12 8.78 -2.94
C PHE A 153 -0.22 9.34 -3.44
N ASP A 154 -0.18 10.43 -4.19
CA ASP A 154 -1.37 11.00 -4.84
C ASP A 154 -1.80 10.15 -6.04
N VAL A 155 -0.83 9.52 -6.71
CA VAL A 155 -1.04 8.59 -7.83
C VAL A 155 -0.25 7.31 -7.59
N MET A 156 -0.91 6.16 -7.64
CA MET A 156 -0.28 4.86 -7.52
C MET A 156 -0.42 4.09 -8.84
N VAL A 157 0.69 3.60 -9.35
CA VAL A 157 0.74 2.67 -10.50
C VAL A 157 1.42 1.39 -10.06
N THR A 158 0.79 0.25 -10.28
CA THR A 158 1.36 -1.04 -9.91
C THR A 158 1.24 -2.04 -11.06
N GLU A 159 2.23 -2.91 -11.21
CA GLU A 159 2.08 -4.11 -12.00
C GLU A 159 1.05 -5.03 -11.37
N LEU A 160 0.52 -5.97 -12.15
CA LEU A 160 -0.35 -7.02 -11.62
C LEU A 160 0.37 -7.77 -10.50
N CYS A 161 -0.23 -7.75 -9.35
CA CYS A 161 0.25 -8.42 -8.14
C CYS A 161 -0.91 -9.16 -7.46
N PRO A 162 -0.64 -10.07 -6.51
CA PRO A 162 -1.68 -10.68 -5.70
C PRO A 162 -2.57 -9.65 -5.02
N MET A 163 -3.85 -9.98 -4.84
CA MET A 163 -4.88 -9.07 -4.34
C MET A 163 -4.57 -8.51 -2.94
N ASP A 164 -3.91 -9.28 -2.10
CA ASP A 164 -3.48 -8.89 -0.77
C ASP A 164 -2.45 -7.74 -0.78
N LEU A 165 -1.63 -7.66 -1.83
CA LEU A 165 -0.70 -6.54 -2.04
C LEU A 165 -1.39 -5.30 -2.64
N LEU A 166 -2.46 -5.48 -3.42
CA LEU A 166 -3.23 -4.35 -3.97
C LEU A 166 -4.06 -3.61 -2.93
N LEU A 167 -4.35 -4.25 -1.79
CA LEU A 167 -5.23 -3.71 -0.75
C LEU A 167 -4.47 -3.15 0.46
N GLN A 168 -3.14 -3.20 0.45
CA GLN A 168 -2.29 -2.59 1.47
C GLN A 168 -2.08 -1.11 1.18
#